data_44e6fa53102904acb04e7a15fca5d3f5
#
_entry.id   44e6fa53102904acb04e7a15fca5d3f5
#
_cell.length_a   1.000
_cell.length_b   1.000
_cell.length_c   1.000
_cell.angle_alpha   90.00
_cell.angle_beta   90.00
_cell.angle_gamma   90.00
#
_symmetry.space_group_name_H-M   'P 1'
#
loop_
_entity.id
_entity.type
_entity.pdbx_description
1 polymer ?
#
loop_
_entity_poly.entity_id
_entity_poly.type
_entity_poly.pdbx_seq_one_letter_code
_entity_poly.pdbx_strand_id
1 'polypeptide(L)'
;MALLGQPIDERTAALALPLPHIGNYQEDDVPRLRAALELIDTALQLMGLDMDSRDDALAAADQALAARAALLEYTAARPTTVVYGYDAQGRVATVTATVGGVARVTTYTYDAQGRVATVAYPVAGGLVRTETFNYDAQGRASGATAVETNP
;
A
#
# COMPACT_ATOMS: atom_id res chain seq x y z
N MET A 1 -71.85 14.75 9.14
CA MET A 1 -70.52 14.25 9.51
C MET A 1 -69.81 13.93 8.21
N ALA A 2 -68.99 14.85 7.71
CA ALA A 2 -68.21 14.61 6.47
C ALA A 2 -67.15 13.57 6.78
N LEU A 3 -67.12 12.50 6.02
CA LEU A 3 -65.99 11.55 6.04
C LEU A 3 -64.75 12.29 5.53
N LEU A 4 -63.88 12.64 6.44
CA LEU A 4 -62.55 13.15 6.09
C LEU A 4 -61.89 12.07 5.24
N GLY A 5 -61.60 12.39 3.99
CA GLY A 5 -60.84 11.48 3.10
C GLY A 5 -59.47 11.15 3.69
N GLN A 6 -58.93 9.98 3.38
CA GLN A 6 -57.56 9.63 3.75
C GLN A 6 -56.60 10.64 3.11
N PRO A 7 -55.56 11.10 3.82
CA PRO A 7 -54.53 11.96 3.25
C PRO A 7 -53.90 11.34 2.01
N ILE A 8 -53.63 12.13 1.00
CA ILE A 8 -52.94 11.69 -0.22
C ILE A 8 -51.44 11.53 0.08
N ASP A 9 -50.91 10.35 -0.12
CA ASP A 9 -49.51 10.00 0.15
C ASP A 9 -48.67 9.96 -1.14
N GLU A 10 -48.29 11.12 -1.62
CA GLU A 10 -47.30 11.23 -2.71
C GLU A 10 -45.89 11.21 -2.18
N ARG A 11 -45.00 10.59 -2.98
CA ARG A 11 -43.57 10.42 -2.60
C ARG A 11 -42.66 10.67 -3.77
N THR A 12 -41.42 11.12 -3.47
CA THR A 12 -40.37 11.26 -4.48
C THR A 12 -39.86 9.89 -4.97
N ALA A 13 -39.47 9.79 -6.25
CA ALA A 13 -39.05 8.54 -6.86
C ALA A 13 -37.74 7.98 -6.27
N ALA A 14 -36.79 8.84 -5.92
CA ALA A 14 -35.44 8.39 -5.51
C ALA A 14 -35.36 7.93 -4.04
N LEU A 15 -35.91 8.76 -3.12
CA LEU A 15 -35.78 8.50 -1.68
C LEU A 15 -37.14 8.20 -1.02
N ALA A 16 -38.18 8.05 -1.81
CA ALA A 16 -39.56 7.87 -1.32
C ALA A 16 -39.98 8.92 -0.27
N LEU A 17 -39.46 10.15 -0.37
CA LEU A 17 -39.78 11.23 0.56
C LEU A 17 -41.25 11.61 0.49
N PRO A 18 -41.95 11.74 1.63
CA PRO A 18 -43.30 12.22 1.65
C PRO A 18 -43.38 13.64 1.11
N LEU A 19 -44.33 13.90 0.20
CA LEU A 19 -44.57 15.21 -0.40
C LEU A 19 -45.83 15.84 0.18
N PRO A 20 -45.87 17.17 0.41
CA PRO A 20 -47.09 17.88 0.70
C PRO A 20 -48.02 17.84 -0.52
N HIS A 21 -49.32 17.77 -0.30
CA HIS A 21 -50.31 17.74 -1.37
C HIS A 21 -51.43 18.75 -1.10
N ILE A 22 -51.84 19.48 -2.15
CA ILE A 22 -52.86 20.55 -2.04
C ILE A 22 -54.21 20.07 -1.51
N GLY A 23 -54.49 18.78 -1.66
CA GLY A 23 -55.71 18.16 -1.14
C GLY A 23 -55.63 17.73 0.32
N ASN A 24 -54.51 17.86 1.00
CA ASN A 24 -54.33 17.51 2.40
C ASN A 24 -54.56 18.74 3.30
N TYR A 25 -54.94 18.48 4.55
CA TYR A 25 -54.91 19.52 5.57
C TYR A 25 -53.49 19.80 6.01
N GLN A 26 -53.19 21.03 6.44
CA GLN A 26 -51.87 21.42 6.91
C GLN A 26 -51.39 20.54 8.07
N GLU A 27 -52.29 20.12 8.94
CA GLU A 27 -51.98 19.21 10.07
C GLU A 27 -51.51 17.82 9.61
N ASP A 28 -51.89 17.37 8.40
CA ASP A 28 -51.44 16.11 7.80
C ASP A 28 -50.06 16.26 7.10
N ASP A 29 -49.81 17.42 6.50
CA ASP A 29 -48.58 17.67 5.71
C ASP A 29 -47.35 18.03 6.60
N VAL A 30 -47.59 18.65 7.78
CA VAL A 30 -46.47 18.98 8.69
C VAL A 30 -45.69 17.74 9.15
N PRO A 31 -46.31 16.64 9.60
CA PRO A 31 -45.59 15.39 9.92
C PRO A 31 -44.87 14.79 8.72
N ARG A 32 -45.45 14.89 7.53
CA ARG A 32 -44.87 14.37 6.27
C ARG A 32 -43.60 15.11 5.89
N LEU A 33 -43.61 16.45 5.99
CA LEU A 33 -42.41 17.29 5.76
C LEU A 33 -41.29 16.98 6.77
N ARG A 34 -41.65 16.79 8.04
CA ARG A 34 -40.66 16.40 9.07
C ARG A 34 -40.03 15.05 8.73
N ALA A 35 -40.83 14.04 8.39
CA ALA A 35 -40.33 12.73 7.99
C ALA A 35 -39.44 12.80 6.74
N ALA A 36 -39.76 13.68 5.77
CA ALA A 36 -38.95 13.92 4.60
C ALA A 36 -37.57 14.49 4.99
N LEU A 37 -37.52 15.48 5.89
CA LEU A 37 -36.28 16.09 6.36
C LEU A 37 -35.40 15.08 7.13
N GLU A 38 -36.02 14.24 7.97
CA GLU A 38 -35.28 13.18 8.71
C GLU A 38 -34.67 12.14 7.76
N LEU A 39 -35.39 11.78 6.67
CA LEU A 39 -34.85 10.89 5.65
C LEU A 39 -33.69 11.53 4.87
N ILE A 40 -33.77 12.82 4.54
CA ILE A 40 -32.69 13.57 3.89
C ILE A 40 -31.45 13.60 4.80
N ASP A 41 -31.65 13.91 6.07
CA ASP A 41 -30.54 13.98 7.04
C ASP A 41 -29.84 12.63 7.17
N THR A 42 -30.58 11.54 7.27
CA THR A 42 -30.09 10.18 7.28
C THR A 42 -29.31 9.85 5.99
N ALA A 43 -29.84 10.23 4.83
CA ALA A 43 -29.16 9.98 3.54
C ALA A 43 -27.84 10.76 3.43
N LEU A 44 -27.80 12.00 3.90
CA LEU A 44 -26.58 12.81 3.92
C LEU A 44 -25.52 12.22 4.85
N GLN A 45 -25.90 11.71 6.01
CA GLN A 45 -25.00 11.03 6.93
C GLN A 45 -24.40 9.76 6.30
N LEU A 46 -25.22 8.94 5.66
CA LEU A 46 -24.74 7.73 4.96
C LEU A 46 -23.80 8.05 3.79
N MET A 47 -24.09 9.12 3.04
CA MET A 47 -23.18 9.59 1.98
C MET A 47 -21.85 10.07 2.53
N GLY A 48 -21.84 10.76 3.68
CA GLY A 48 -20.62 11.17 4.35
C GLY A 48 -19.75 9.97 4.73
N LEU A 49 -20.32 8.95 5.35
CA LEU A 49 -19.61 7.71 5.71
C LEU A 49 -19.05 6.96 4.48
N ASP A 50 -19.79 6.93 3.37
CA ASP A 50 -19.30 6.32 2.12
C ASP A 50 -18.12 7.11 1.52
N MET A 51 -18.18 8.45 1.57
CA MET A 51 -17.06 9.30 1.11
C MET A 51 -15.82 9.11 1.97
N ASP A 52 -15.94 9.13 3.29
CA ASP A 52 -14.83 8.90 4.21
C ASP A 52 -14.17 7.54 3.96
N SER A 53 -14.97 6.49 3.77
CA SER A 53 -14.48 5.14 3.47
C SER A 53 -13.71 5.07 2.14
N ARG A 54 -14.15 5.83 1.13
CA ARG A 54 -13.47 5.92 -0.17
C ARG A 54 -12.16 6.68 -0.08
N ASP A 55 -12.14 7.76 0.70
CA ASP A 55 -10.94 8.56 0.90
C ASP A 55 -9.86 7.74 1.64
N ASP A 56 -10.26 6.97 2.66
CA ASP A 56 -9.37 6.03 3.36
C ASP A 56 -8.80 4.95 2.42
N ALA A 57 -9.64 4.39 1.55
CA ALA A 57 -9.21 3.40 0.57
C ALA A 57 -8.23 3.98 -0.47
N LEU A 58 -8.47 5.22 -0.93
CA LEU A 58 -7.57 5.94 -1.83
C LEU A 58 -6.23 6.23 -1.16
N ALA A 59 -6.23 6.71 0.08
CA ALA A 59 -5.00 6.95 0.84
C ALA A 59 -4.18 5.67 1.03
N ALA A 60 -4.83 4.54 1.33
CA ALA A 60 -4.16 3.24 1.42
C ALA A 60 -3.57 2.79 0.07
N ALA A 61 -4.28 3.00 -1.03
CA ALA A 61 -3.80 2.69 -2.37
C ALA A 61 -2.59 3.54 -2.77
N ASP A 62 -2.60 4.83 -2.46
CA ASP A 62 -1.48 5.75 -2.71
C ASP A 62 -0.24 5.35 -1.91
N GLN A 63 -0.39 4.96 -0.65
CA GLN A 63 0.72 4.45 0.16
C GLN A 63 1.30 3.15 -0.43
N ALA A 64 0.46 2.24 -0.90
CA ALA A 64 0.90 1.00 -1.54
C ALA A 64 1.65 1.26 -2.86
N LEU A 65 1.17 2.23 -3.66
CA LEU A 65 1.84 2.66 -4.89
C LEU A 65 3.19 3.31 -4.61
N ALA A 66 3.29 4.18 -3.60
CA ALA A 66 4.55 4.81 -3.19
C ALA A 66 5.58 3.77 -2.73
N ALA A 67 5.17 2.79 -1.93
CA ALA A 67 6.03 1.69 -1.51
C ALA A 67 6.53 0.85 -2.69
N ARG A 68 5.65 0.59 -3.68
CA ARG A 68 5.99 -0.15 -4.89
C ARG A 68 6.92 0.63 -5.81
N ALA A 69 6.72 1.94 -5.94
CA ALA A 69 7.62 2.83 -6.68
C ALA A 69 9.02 2.86 -6.06
N ALA A 70 9.12 3.00 -4.73
CA ALA A 70 10.39 2.97 -4.02
C ALA A 70 11.14 1.64 -4.22
N LEU A 71 10.42 0.52 -4.25
CA LEU A 71 11.01 -0.80 -4.55
C LEU A 71 11.56 -0.87 -5.98
N LEU A 72 10.82 -0.35 -6.96
CA LEU A 72 11.26 -0.31 -8.36
C LEU A 72 12.47 0.60 -8.55
N GLU A 73 12.48 1.76 -7.93
CA GLU A 73 13.64 2.67 -7.92
C GLU A 73 14.85 2.02 -7.29
N TYR A 74 14.67 1.31 -6.17
CA TYR A 74 15.74 0.58 -5.51
C TYR A 74 16.38 -0.47 -6.43
N THR A 75 15.59 -1.19 -7.23
CA THR A 75 16.07 -2.25 -8.11
C THR A 75 16.60 -1.75 -9.45
N ALA A 76 16.06 -0.64 -9.97
CA ALA A 76 16.39 -0.10 -11.28
C ALA A 76 17.48 0.98 -11.28
N ALA A 77 17.73 1.61 -10.13
CA ALA A 77 18.68 2.70 -10.03
C ALA A 77 20.11 2.24 -10.27
N ARG A 78 20.78 2.88 -11.24
CA ARG A 78 22.20 2.61 -11.54
C ARG A 78 23.11 3.32 -10.54
N PRO A 79 24.21 2.70 -10.11
CA PRO A 79 25.17 3.34 -9.24
C PRO A 79 25.86 4.52 -9.96
N THR A 80 26.02 5.62 -9.25
CA THR A 80 26.77 6.79 -9.72
C THR A 80 28.26 6.63 -9.46
N THR A 81 28.64 5.89 -8.41
CA THR A 81 30.03 5.53 -8.08
C THR A 81 30.08 4.10 -7.58
N VAL A 82 31.21 3.44 -7.86
CA VAL A 82 31.51 2.10 -7.33
C VAL A 82 32.94 2.13 -6.78
N VAL A 83 33.11 1.72 -5.52
CA VAL A 83 34.40 1.64 -4.85
C VAL A 83 34.63 0.19 -4.41
N TYR A 84 35.82 -0.32 -4.68
CA TYR A 84 36.24 -1.67 -4.29
C TYR A 84 37.17 -1.62 -3.08
N GLY A 85 36.87 -2.45 -2.08
CA GLY A 85 37.78 -2.73 -0.97
C GLY A 85 38.31 -4.14 -1.10
N TYR A 86 39.58 -4.33 -0.74
CA TYR A 86 40.29 -5.59 -0.91
C TYR A 86 40.72 -6.17 0.45
N ASP A 87 40.76 -7.49 0.53
CA ASP A 87 41.32 -8.20 1.68
C ASP A 87 42.90 -8.24 1.61
N ALA A 88 43.48 -8.82 2.65
CA ALA A 88 44.95 -8.95 2.72
C ALA A 88 45.58 -9.82 1.61
N GLN A 89 44.77 -10.61 0.92
CA GLN A 89 45.15 -11.45 -0.21
C GLN A 89 44.93 -10.78 -1.57
N GLY A 90 44.44 -9.50 -1.58
CA GLY A 90 44.17 -8.74 -2.79
C GLY A 90 42.85 -9.13 -3.50
N ARG A 91 41.96 -9.87 -2.83
CA ARG A 91 40.65 -10.23 -3.35
C ARG A 91 39.62 -9.15 -2.97
N VAL A 92 38.58 -8.97 -3.76
CA VAL A 92 37.51 -8.01 -3.46
C VAL A 92 36.77 -8.45 -2.20
N ALA A 93 36.93 -7.73 -1.10
CA ALA A 93 36.21 -7.98 0.15
C ALA A 93 34.90 -7.18 0.24
N THR A 94 34.88 -5.97 -0.32
CA THR A 94 33.70 -5.12 -0.34
C THR A 94 33.53 -4.42 -1.68
N VAL A 95 32.29 -4.20 -2.08
CA VAL A 95 31.92 -3.33 -3.19
C VAL A 95 30.90 -2.32 -2.64
N THR A 96 31.29 -1.05 -2.61
CA THR A 96 30.38 0.04 -2.21
C THR A 96 29.88 0.74 -3.45
N ALA A 97 28.60 0.60 -3.73
CA ALA A 97 27.90 1.28 -4.83
C ALA A 97 27.03 2.41 -4.27
N THR A 98 27.19 3.63 -4.78
CA THR A 98 26.32 4.76 -4.40
C THR A 98 25.17 4.87 -5.39
N VAL A 99 23.95 4.73 -4.89
CA VAL A 99 22.72 4.79 -5.68
C VAL A 99 21.78 5.83 -5.05
N GLY A 100 21.42 6.86 -5.81
CA GLY A 100 20.56 7.95 -5.28
C GLY A 100 21.16 8.66 -4.05
N GLY A 101 22.49 8.78 -3.98
CA GLY A 101 23.18 9.37 -2.84
C GLY A 101 23.35 8.43 -1.63
N VAL A 102 22.83 7.20 -1.68
CA VAL A 102 22.92 6.20 -0.61
C VAL A 102 23.97 5.16 -0.95
N ALA A 103 24.90 4.91 -0.03
CA ALA A 103 25.91 3.87 -0.16
C ALA A 103 25.29 2.49 0.12
N ARG A 104 25.47 1.56 -0.81
CA ARG A 104 25.07 0.15 -0.68
C ARG A 104 26.34 -0.70 -0.68
N VAL A 105 26.61 -1.37 0.42
CA VAL A 105 27.82 -2.18 0.58
C VAL A 105 27.49 -3.65 0.36
N THR A 106 28.16 -4.27 -0.60
CA THR A 106 28.17 -5.73 -0.79
C THR A 106 29.46 -6.27 -0.18
N THR A 107 29.36 -7.25 0.70
CA THR A 107 30.50 -7.89 1.36
C THR A 107 30.70 -9.31 0.85
N TYR A 108 31.94 -9.68 0.56
CA TYR A 108 32.34 -10.99 0.09
C TYR A 108 33.20 -11.69 1.14
N THR A 109 32.94 -12.96 1.37
CA THR A 109 33.83 -13.83 2.12
C THR A 109 34.29 -14.99 1.23
N TYR A 110 35.41 -15.59 1.60
CA TYR A 110 36.05 -16.62 0.80
C TYR A 110 36.33 -17.86 1.65
N ASP A 111 36.26 -19.03 1.02
CA ASP A 111 36.66 -20.30 1.63
C ASP A 111 38.18 -20.48 1.66
N ALA A 112 38.62 -21.57 2.24
CA ALA A 112 40.06 -21.90 2.34
C ALA A 112 40.73 -22.10 0.97
N GLN A 113 39.96 -22.36 -0.08
CA GLN A 113 40.43 -22.52 -1.47
C GLN A 113 40.39 -21.20 -2.26
N GLY A 114 39.98 -20.09 -1.63
CA GLY A 114 39.91 -18.77 -2.25
C GLY A 114 38.68 -18.55 -3.13
N ARG A 115 37.67 -19.42 -3.04
CA ARG A 115 36.39 -19.27 -3.75
C ARG A 115 35.44 -18.45 -2.89
N VAL A 116 34.49 -17.74 -3.52
CA VAL A 116 33.47 -16.95 -2.79
C VAL A 116 32.61 -17.89 -1.93
N ALA A 117 32.70 -17.75 -0.61
CA ALA A 117 31.88 -18.51 0.34
C ALA A 117 30.53 -17.87 0.56
N THR A 118 30.51 -16.54 0.82
CA THR A 118 29.27 -15.80 0.99
C THR A 118 29.30 -14.45 0.27
N VAL A 119 28.12 -13.96 -0.10
CA VAL A 119 27.88 -12.60 -0.56
C VAL A 119 26.75 -12.03 0.26
N ALA A 120 26.99 -10.91 0.95
CA ALA A 120 25.97 -10.20 1.72
C ALA A 120 25.73 -8.80 1.16
N TYR A 121 24.48 -8.44 0.92
CA TYR A 121 24.12 -7.14 0.36
C TYR A 121 22.76 -6.66 0.86
N PRO A 122 22.54 -5.32 0.94
CA PRO A 122 21.28 -4.75 1.37
C PRO A 122 20.20 -4.98 0.30
N VAL A 123 19.00 -5.32 0.76
CA VAL A 123 17.80 -5.45 -0.06
C VAL A 123 16.72 -4.47 0.43
N ALA A 124 15.59 -4.41 -0.27
CA ALA A 124 14.48 -3.58 0.11
C ALA A 124 13.96 -3.92 1.52
N GLY A 125 13.42 -2.92 2.22
CA GLY A 125 12.91 -3.09 3.59
C GLY A 125 14.00 -3.00 4.68
N GLY A 126 15.23 -2.58 4.33
CA GLY A 126 16.33 -2.44 5.29
C GLY A 126 16.96 -3.77 5.71
N LEU A 127 16.64 -4.86 5.02
CA LEU A 127 17.21 -6.18 5.28
C LEU A 127 18.55 -6.36 4.59
N VAL A 128 19.33 -7.30 5.10
CA VAL A 128 20.55 -7.81 4.45
C VAL A 128 20.29 -9.24 3.97
N ARG A 129 20.48 -9.46 2.68
CA ARG A 129 20.43 -10.78 2.08
C ARG A 129 21.85 -11.35 2.03
N THR A 130 22.02 -12.53 2.60
CA THR A 130 23.27 -13.31 2.58
C THR A 130 23.06 -14.56 1.73
N GLU A 131 23.86 -14.70 0.69
CA GLU A 131 23.92 -15.88 -0.15
C GLU A 131 25.16 -16.70 0.20
N THR A 132 24.98 -18.00 0.47
CA THR A 132 26.05 -18.96 0.77
C THR A 132 26.17 -19.91 -0.40
N PHE A 133 27.38 -19.99 -1.00
CA PHE A 133 27.66 -20.79 -2.18
C PHE A 133 28.15 -22.18 -1.81
N ASN A 134 27.67 -23.18 -2.50
CA ASN A 134 28.09 -24.57 -2.40
C ASN A 134 28.90 -24.95 -3.66
N TYR A 135 29.90 -25.82 -3.49
CA TYR A 135 30.79 -26.24 -4.55
C TYR A 135 30.86 -27.77 -4.65
N ASP A 136 30.97 -28.27 -5.88
CA ASP A 136 31.18 -29.69 -6.13
C ASP A 136 32.67 -30.11 -5.88
N ALA A 137 32.93 -31.41 -6.00
CA ALA A 137 34.28 -31.95 -5.80
C ALA A 137 35.32 -31.43 -6.81
N GLN A 138 34.89 -30.86 -7.93
CA GLN A 138 35.73 -30.25 -8.96
C GLN A 138 35.90 -28.73 -8.74
N GLY A 139 35.33 -28.18 -7.65
CA GLY A 139 35.40 -26.76 -7.33
C GLY A 139 34.48 -25.87 -8.13
N ARG A 140 33.48 -26.42 -8.83
CA ARG A 140 32.45 -25.64 -9.56
C ARG A 140 31.30 -25.32 -8.64
N ALA A 141 30.74 -24.12 -8.76
CA ALA A 141 29.53 -23.76 -8.00
C ALA A 141 28.40 -24.74 -8.34
N SER A 142 27.86 -25.42 -7.35
CA SER A 142 26.78 -26.42 -7.46
C SER A 142 25.42 -25.88 -6.99
N GLY A 143 25.41 -24.76 -6.28
CA GLY A 143 24.19 -24.10 -5.81
C GLY A 143 24.50 -22.97 -4.84
N ALA A 144 23.44 -22.26 -4.42
CA ALA A 144 23.51 -21.29 -3.36
C ALA A 144 22.23 -21.35 -2.51
N THR A 145 22.36 -21.01 -1.23
CA THR A 145 21.23 -20.78 -0.32
C THR A 145 21.21 -19.30 0.06
N ALA A 146 20.03 -18.72 0.28
CA ALA A 146 19.90 -17.32 0.64
C ALA A 146 19.04 -17.15 1.89
N VAL A 147 19.46 -16.23 2.78
CA VAL A 147 18.71 -15.83 3.99
C VAL A 147 18.69 -14.32 4.06
N GLU A 148 17.56 -13.75 4.47
CA GLU A 148 17.40 -12.32 4.72
C GLU A 148 17.26 -12.07 6.23
N THR A 149 18.04 -11.14 6.75
CA THR A 149 18.08 -10.80 8.19
C THR A 149 18.06 -9.29 8.38
N ASN A 150 17.65 -8.83 9.55
CA ASN A 150 17.90 -7.46 9.97
C ASN A 150 19.42 -7.29 10.22
N PRO A 151 20.01 -6.13 9.84
CA PRO A 151 21.41 -5.82 10.07
C PRO A 151 21.76 -5.72 11.56
#